data_db237670d8c21b9f76e1a695622fbd68
#
_entry.id   db237670d8c21b9f76e1a695622fbd68
#
_cell.length_a   1.000
_cell.length_b   1.000
_cell.length_c   1.000
_cell.angle_alpha   90.00
_cell.angle_beta   90.00
_cell.angle_gamma   90.00
#
_symmetry.space_group_name_H-M   'P 1'
#
loop_
_entity.id
_entity.type
_entity.pdbx_description
1 polymer ?
#
loop_
_entity_poly.entity_id
_entity_poly.type
_entity_poly.pdbx_seq_one_letter_code
_entity_poly.pdbx_strand_id
1 'polypeptide(L)'
;MSFPAPPPPTPEFGADALIVCESLVRIYQSGPIEVQALQGLDLIVDSGEMVAVVGASGSGKSTLLSILAGIDAPTAGRARVDKWDLLGMSRTDRVRYRRKAVGFVRQQTASNLVPYLTARQMVDLPMTAARVATGVRRERSLELLRMLGVGDCADRRPGQLSGGQQQRVAIAVALANEPRVLFADEPTGELDTATSVEVFGAMRDVNRELGVTVVVVTHDPSVSGQVERTVAIRDGRTSSEVLRRTATADNGDTHVIAEEYAVMDRAGRVQIPRDYREALALTRRVRLALEPDHVTIRPDA
;
A
#
# COMPACT_ATOMS: atom_id res chain seq x y z
N MET A 1 51.48 8.58 9.89
CA MET A 1 50.41 7.74 9.27
C MET A 1 49.08 8.42 9.53
N SER A 2 48.49 9.04 8.51
CA SER A 2 47.20 9.71 8.64
C SER A 2 46.09 8.64 8.46
N PHE A 3 45.22 8.46 9.46
CA PHE A 3 44.07 7.59 9.30
C PHE A 3 43.11 8.21 8.28
N PRO A 4 42.55 7.41 7.35
CA PRO A 4 41.51 7.92 6.45
C PRO A 4 40.33 8.43 7.29
N ALA A 5 39.70 9.53 6.85
CA ALA A 5 38.53 10.07 7.48
C ALA A 5 37.44 8.97 7.57
N PRO A 6 36.65 8.91 8.66
CA PRO A 6 35.58 7.95 8.77
C PRO A 6 34.61 8.17 7.58
N PRO A 7 34.05 7.09 7.01
CA PRO A 7 33.07 7.22 5.93
C PRO A 7 31.90 8.08 6.44
N PRO A 8 31.25 8.85 5.54
CA PRO A 8 30.07 9.62 5.91
C PRO A 8 29.03 8.69 6.53
N PRO A 9 28.22 9.16 7.51
CA PRO A 9 27.20 8.34 8.11
C PRO A 9 26.27 7.82 7.02
N THR A 10 26.04 6.52 7.01
CA THR A 10 25.08 5.90 6.09
C THR A 10 23.71 6.55 6.32
N PRO A 11 23.03 7.04 5.28
CA PRO A 11 21.71 7.64 5.47
C PRO A 11 20.80 6.64 6.21
N GLU A 12 20.08 7.13 7.21
CA GLU A 12 19.16 6.29 7.96
C GLU A 12 18.08 5.77 7.00
N PHE A 13 17.84 4.47 7.00
CA PHE A 13 16.89 3.80 6.10
C PHE A 13 15.52 4.47 6.18
N GLY A 14 15.05 5.06 5.07
CA GLY A 14 13.73 5.69 4.97
C GLY A 14 13.54 6.93 5.85
N ALA A 15 14.59 7.71 6.15
CA ALA A 15 14.50 8.88 7.03
C ALA A 15 13.37 9.84 6.62
N ASP A 16 13.24 10.14 5.34
CA ASP A 16 12.27 11.10 4.79
C ASP A 16 10.97 10.44 4.30
N ALA A 17 10.88 9.11 4.31
CA ALA A 17 9.72 8.38 3.82
C ALA A 17 8.53 8.48 4.78
N LEU A 18 7.30 8.45 4.22
CA LEU A 18 6.07 8.45 5.01
C LEU A 18 5.85 7.13 5.74
N ILE A 19 6.08 6.01 5.04
CA ILE A 19 5.94 4.66 5.60
C ILE A 19 7.30 3.97 5.58
N VAL A 20 7.69 3.41 6.72
CA VAL A 20 8.92 2.64 6.87
C VAL A 20 8.62 1.37 7.64
N CYS A 21 8.88 0.23 7.02
CA CYS A 21 8.91 -1.08 7.67
C CYS A 21 10.34 -1.60 7.62
N GLU A 22 10.89 -1.97 8.77
CA GLU A 22 12.24 -2.52 8.89
C GLU A 22 12.17 -3.88 9.59
N SER A 23 12.54 -4.93 8.88
CA SER A 23 12.56 -6.30 9.37
C SER A 23 11.26 -6.65 10.11
N LEU A 24 10.12 -6.23 9.56
CA LEU A 24 8.82 -6.34 10.20
C LEU A 24 8.39 -7.80 10.32
N VAL A 25 8.05 -8.22 11.54
CA VAL A 25 7.63 -9.59 11.86
C VAL A 25 6.24 -9.59 12.45
N ARG A 26 5.41 -10.52 11.99
CA ARG A 26 4.12 -10.82 12.61
C ARG A 26 3.91 -12.32 12.74
N ILE A 27 3.74 -12.78 13.97
CA ILE A 27 3.46 -14.17 14.33
C ILE A 27 2.07 -14.22 14.97
N TYR A 28 1.21 -15.07 14.44
CA TYR A 28 -0.08 -15.40 15.04
C TYR A 28 0.04 -16.74 15.77
N GLN A 29 -0.51 -16.81 16.97
CA GLN A 29 -0.60 -18.05 17.75
C GLN A 29 -2.05 -18.47 17.85
N SER A 30 -2.33 -19.73 17.47
CA SER A 30 -3.64 -20.36 17.65
C SER A 30 -3.44 -21.73 18.29
N GLY A 31 -3.54 -21.77 19.62
CA GLY A 31 -3.18 -22.95 20.39
C GLY A 31 -1.70 -23.35 20.19
N PRO A 32 -1.39 -24.58 19.78
CA PRO A 32 -0.02 -25.03 19.53
C PRO A 32 0.53 -24.61 18.16
N ILE A 33 -0.29 -23.99 17.30
CA ILE A 33 0.09 -23.64 15.93
C ILE A 33 0.58 -22.19 15.92
N GLU A 34 1.78 -21.97 15.38
CA GLU A 34 2.33 -20.66 15.08
C GLU A 34 2.33 -20.43 13.56
N VAL A 35 1.78 -19.29 13.14
CA VAL A 35 1.80 -18.84 11.75
C VAL A 35 2.58 -17.55 11.66
N GLN A 36 3.73 -17.61 11.01
CA GLN A 36 4.55 -16.42 10.76
C GLN A 36 4.08 -15.75 9.46
N ALA A 37 3.22 -14.76 9.60
CA ALA A 37 2.61 -14.06 8.47
C ALA A 37 3.55 -13.02 7.82
N LEU A 38 4.43 -12.38 8.63
CA LEU A 38 5.51 -11.52 8.14
C LEU A 38 6.83 -12.00 8.73
N GLN A 39 7.87 -12.07 7.88
CA GLN A 39 9.14 -12.75 8.18
C GLN A 39 10.36 -11.82 8.04
N GLY A 40 10.26 -10.60 8.51
CA GLY A 40 11.30 -9.59 8.34
C GLY A 40 11.09 -8.80 7.04
N LEU A 41 9.88 -8.26 6.87
CA LEU A 41 9.50 -7.48 5.69
C LEU A 41 10.09 -6.08 5.79
N ASP A 42 10.76 -5.65 4.72
CA ASP A 42 11.25 -4.28 4.52
C ASP A 42 10.38 -3.59 3.46
N LEU A 43 9.92 -2.37 3.75
CA LEU A 43 9.12 -1.55 2.84
C LEU A 43 9.34 -0.07 3.13
N ILE A 44 9.55 0.71 2.09
CA ILE A 44 9.55 2.18 2.15
C ILE A 44 8.48 2.68 1.19
N VAL A 45 7.68 3.68 1.62
CA VAL A 45 6.74 4.40 0.76
C VAL A 45 6.88 5.89 1.04
N ASP A 46 7.07 6.66 -0.03
CA ASP A 46 7.26 8.10 0.07
C ASP A 46 5.93 8.85 0.20
N SER A 47 6.00 10.10 0.65
CA SER A 47 4.81 10.96 0.78
C SER A 47 4.24 11.28 -0.60
N GLY A 48 2.92 11.12 -0.76
CA GLY A 48 2.23 11.37 -2.02
C GLY A 48 2.34 10.24 -3.05
N GLU A 49 3.06 9.16 -2.75
CA GLU A 49 3.19 8.01 -3.64
C GLU A 49 1.88 7.19 -3.71
N MET A 50 1.60 6.61 -4.89
CA MET A 50 0.57 5.60 -5.06
C MET A 50 1.24 4.26 -5.42
N VAL A 51 1.22 3.31 -4.48
CA VAL A 51 1.90 2.01 -4.60
C VAL A 51 0.91 0.85 -4.51
N ALA A 52 1.10 -0.17 -5.35
CA ALA A 52 0.40 -1.45 -5.22
C ALA A 52 1.30 -2.50 -4.56
N VAL A 53 0.77 -3.18 -3.56
CA VAL A 53 1.39 -4.33 -2.91
C VAL A 53 0.70 -5.59 -3.42
N VAL A 54 1.43 -6.43 -4.16
CA VAL A 54 0.89 -7.61 -4.83
C VAL A 54 1.51 -8.90 -4.27
N GLY A 55 0.86 -10.04 -4.52
CA GLY A 55 1.36 -11.35 -4.12
C GLY A 55 0.25 -12.37 -4.03
N ALA A 56 0.61 -13.65 -3.91
CA ALA A 56 -0.34 -14.75 -3.77
C ALA A 56 -1.18 -14.63 -2.49
N SER A 57 -2.32 -15.33 -2.44
CA SER A 57 -3.09 -15.47 -1.21
C SER A 57 -2.21 -16.06 -0.10
N GLY A 58 -2.33 -15.54 1.11
CA GLY A 58 -1.51 -15.97 2.26
C GLY A 58 -0.08 -15.41 2.29
N SER A 59 0.36 -14.57 1.33
CA SER A 59 1.73 -14.00 1.34
C SER A 59 1.99 -12.95 2.42
N GLY A 60 0.99 -12.53 3.21
CA GLY A 60 1.13 -11.55 4.29
C GLY A 60 0.61 -10.14 3.98
N LYS A 61 0.06 -9.89 2.79
CA LYS A 61 -0.41 -8.56 2.34
C LYS A 61 -1.44 -7.91 3.29
N SER A 62 -2.54 -8.61 3.57
CA SER A 62 -3.60 -8.09 4.46
C SER A 62 -3.11 -7.96 5.91
N THR A 63 -2.13 -8.79 6.33
CA THR A 63 -1.46 -8.64 7.62
C THR A 63 -0.64 -7.35 7.66
N LEU A 64 0.19 -7.10 6.64
CA LEU A 64 0.92 -5.84 6.50
C LEU A 64 -0.02 -4.64 6.56
N LEU A 65 -1.08 -4.67 5.75
CA LEU A 65 -2.05 -3.58 5.68
C LEU A 65 -2.74 -3.35 7.03
N SER A 66 -3.13 -4.43 7.74
CA SER A 66 -3.74 -4.35 9.07
C SER A 66 -2.81 -3.72 10.11
N ILE A 67 -1.52 -4.03 10.06
CA ILE A 67 -0.50 -3.40 10.92
C ILE A 67 -0.38 -1.92 10.58
N LEU A 68 -0.15 -1.59 9.30
CA LEU A 68 0.00 -0.21 8.85
C LEU A 68 -1.24 0.64 9.13
N ALA A 69 -2.43 0.06 9.06
CA ALA A 69 -3.68 0.74 9.43
C ALA A 69 -3.90 0.86 10.95
N GLY A 70 -3.02 0.31 11.79
CA GLY A 70 -3.17 0.31 13.25
C GLY A 70 -4.34 -0.55 13.75
N ILE A 71 -4.78 -1.52 12.96
CA ILE A 71 -5.81 -2.50 13.34
C ILE A 71 -5.14 -3.62 14.17
N ASP A 72 -3.97 -4.05 13.73
CA ASP A 72 -3.13 -5.05 14.41
C ASP A 72 -1.80 -4.43 14.88
N ALA A 73 -1.00 -5.19 15.63
CA ALA A 73 0.31 -4.79 16.10
C ALA A 73 1.39 -5.74 15.58
N PRO A 74 2.57 -5.25 15.19
CA PRO A 74 3.69 -6.11 14.85
C PRO A 74 4.17 -6.90 16.08
N THR A 75 4.80 -8.06 15.84
CA THR A 75 5.43 -8.85 16.89
C THR A 75 6.84 -8.37 17.17
N ALA A 76 7.58 -7.99 16.11
CA ALA A 76 8.95 -7.48 16.18
C ALA A 76 9.27 -6.66 14.93
N GLY A 77 10.45 -6.05 14.90
CA GLY A 77 10.90 -5.14 13.85
C GLY A 77 10.45 -3.71 14.12
N ARG A 78 10.44 -2.87 13.08
CA ARG A 78 9.98 -1.49 13.15
C ARG A 78 8.92 -1.24 12.10
N ALA A 79 7.86 -0.52 12.47
CA ALA A 79 6.87 0.00 11.54
C ALA A 79 6.53 1.44 11.92
N ARG A 80 6.81 2.40 11.03
CA ARG A 80 6.51 3.82 11.21
C ARG A 80 5.63 4.32 10.06
N VAL A 81 4.62 5.09 10.39
CA VAL A 81 3.81 5.85 9.44
C VAL A 81 3.77 7.29 9.89
N ASP A 82 4.29 8.21 9.09
CA ASP A 82 4.51 9.60 9.47
C ASP A 82 5.33 9.64 10.79
N LYS A 83 4.84 10.27 11.82
CA LYS A 83 5.44 10.33 13.16
C LYS A 83 5.05 9.18 14.10
N TRP A 84 4.24 8.23 13.66
CA TRP A 84 3.66 7.19 14.51
C TRP A 84 4.48 5.90 14.47
N ASP A 85 5.06 5.52 15.61
CA ASP A 85 5.67 4.19 15.80
C ASP A 85 4.58 3.17 16.16
N LEU A 86 4.33 2.22 15.24
CA LEU A 86 3.21 1.29 15.37
C LEU A 86 3.48 0.16 16.39
N LEU A 87 4.75 -0.11 16.73
CA LEU A 87 5.11 -1.12 17.71
C LEU A 87 4.83 -0.63 19.14
N GLY A 88 5.26 0.59 19.46
CA GLY A 88 5.15 1.19 20.79
C GLY A 88 3.82 1.89 21.09
N MET A 89 2.85 1.86 20.18
CA MET A 89 1.64 2.66 20.25
C MET A 89 0.68 2.21 21.36
N SER A 90 0.31 3.13 22.26
CA SER A 90 -0.74 2.90 23.25
C SER A 90 -2.12 2.72 22.59
N ARG A 91 -3.10 2.17 23.34
CA ARG A 91 -4.50 2.07 22.87
C ARG A 91 -5.07 3.44 22.45
N THR A 92 -4.78 4.47 23.24
CA THR A 92 -5.26 5.84 22.97
C THR A 92 -4.63 6.41 21.70
N ASP A 93 -3.31 6.22 21.54
CA ASP A 93 -2.60 6.71 20.36
C ASP A 93 -3.03 5.97 19.11
N ARG A 94 -3.33 4.67 19.20
CA ARG A 94 -3.89 3.87 18.10
C ARG A 94 -5.25 4.41 17.63
N VAL A 95 -6.12 4.84 18.54
CA VAL A 95 -7.40 5.50 18.19
C VAL A 95 -7.14 6.84 17.51
N ARG A 96 -6.19 7.64 18.01
CA ARG A 96 -5.81 8.94 17.40
C ARG A 96 -5.21 8.75 16.02
N TYR A 97 -4.30 7.78 15.88
CA TYR A 97 -3.67 7.41 14.62
C TYR A 97 -4.71 7.07 13.55
N ARG A 98 -5.58 6.09 13.82
CA ARG A 98 -6.65 5.69 12.89
C ARG A 98 -7.61 6.81 12.53
N ARG A 99 -7.86 7.75 13.45
CA ARG A 99 -8.75 8.88 13.19
C ARG A 99 -8.13 9.99 12.36
N LYS A 100 -6.81 10.24 12.55
CA LYS A 100 -6.14 11.43 11.99
C LYS A 100 -5.20 11.15 10.84
N ALA A 101 -4.57 9.97 10.82
CA ALA A 101 -3.51 9.68 9.88
C ALA A 101 -3.93 8.68 8.81
N VAL A 102 -4.97 7.88 9.06
CA VAL A 102 -5.32 6.73 8.21
C VAL A 102 -6.72 6.82 7.67
N GLY A 103 -6.85 6.67 6.35
CA GLY A 103 -8.07 6.21 5.68
C GLY A 103 -7.95 4.72 5.39
N PHE A 104 -9.03 3.96 5.55
CA PHE A 104 -9.01 2.53 5.29
C PHE A 104 -10.25 2.07 4.53
N VAL A 105 -10.04 1.38 3.41
CA VAL A 105 -11.08 0.75 2.59
C VAL A 105 -10.89 -0.77 2.64
N ARG A 106 -11.92 -1.48 3.09
CA ARG A 106 -11.91 -2.95 3.22
C ARG A 106 -12.31 -3.62 1.93
N GLN A 107 -11.88 -4.86 1.75
CA GLN A 107 -12.17 -5.70 0.61
C GLN A 107 -13.67 -5.80 0.26
N GLN A 108 -14.53 -6.04 1.26
CA GLN A 108 -15.97 -6.10 1.06
C GLN A 108 -16.55 -4.69 1.08
N THR A 109 -16.97 -4.18 -0.08
CA THR A 109 -17.57 -2.83 -0.21
C THR A 109 -18.73 -2.61 0.74
N ALA A 110 -19.64 -3.58 0.87
CA ALA A 110 -20.79 -3.51 1.77
C ALA A 110 -20.39 -3.31 3.25
N SER A 111 -19.21 -3.79 3.68
CA SER A 111 -18.71 -3.63 5.06
C SER A 111 -18.18 -2.23 5.36
N ASN A 112 -17.98 -1.40 4.33
CA ASN A 112 -17.52 -0.01 4.45
C ASN A 112 -18.69 0.99 4.57
N LEU A 113 -19.92 0.57 4.28
CA LEU A 113 -21.09 1.44 4.15
C LEU A 113 -22.16 1.10 5.16
N VAL A 114 -22.89 2.14 5.61
CA VAL A 114 -24.02 2.00 6.53
C VAL A 114 -25.33 2.01 5.72
N PRO A 115 -26.12 0.92 5.67
CA PRO A 115 -27.20 0.73 4.69
C PRO A 115 -28.32 1.78 4.74
N TYR A 116 -28.56 2.40 5.88
CA TYR A 116 -29.64 3.37 6.10
C TYR A 116 -29.21 4.84 5.98
N LEU A 117 -27.91 5.12 5.82
CA LEU A 117 -27.37 6.46 5.59
C LEU A 117 -27.25 6.76 4.10
N THR A 118 -27.38 8.04 3.73
CA THR A 118 -27.04 8.51 2.38
C THR A 118 -25.54 8.60 2.20
N ALA A 119 -25.07 8.65 0.94
CA ALA A 119 -23.63 8.79 0.62
C ALA A 119 -23.02 9.99 1.38
N ARG A 120 -23.63 11.14 1.34
CA ARG A 120 -23.19 12.33 2.08
C ARG A 120 -23.15 12.10 3.60
N GLN A 121 -24.21 11.49 4.18
CA GLN A 121 -24.23 11.19 5.62
C GLN A 121 -23.13 10.22 6.03
N MET A 122 -22.77 9.26 5.18
CA MET A 122 -21.67 8.33 5.44
C MET A 122 -20.33 9.04 5.48
N VAL A 123 -20.08 9.96 4.52
CA VAL A 123 -18.86 10.78 4.53
C VAL A 123 -18.81 11.76 5.71
N ASP A 124 -19.95 12.29 6.15
CA ASP A 124 -20.06 13.13 7.34
C ASP A 124 -19.70 12.40 8.65
N LEU A 125 -19.92 11.09 8.72
CA LEU A 125 -19.85 10.31 9.96
C LEU A 125 -18.47 10.33 10.64
N PRO A 126 -17.33 10.07 9.95
CA PRO A 126 -15.99 10.17 10.53
C PRO A 126 -15.65 11.56 11.06
N MET A 127 -16.07 12.60 10.35
CA MET A 127 -15.86 13.99 10.75
C MET A 127 -16.73 14.38 11.93
N THR A 128 -17.94 13.82 12.05
CA THR A 128 -18.79 13.98 13.24
C THR A 128 -18.10 13.39 14.48
N ALA A 129 -17.54 12.20 14.36
CA ALA A 129 -16.77 11.57 15.43
C ALA A 129 -15.50 12.36 15.79
N ALA A 130 -14.94 13.10 14.83
CA ALA A 130 -13.81 14.01 15.03
C ALA A 130 -14.23 15.40 15.57
N ARG A 131 -15.52 15.66 15.76
CA ARG A 131 -16.11 16.93 16.23
C ARG A 131 -15.89 18.12 15.28
N VAL A 132 -15.81 17.86 13.99
CA VAL A 132 -15.74 18.91 12.97
C VAL A 132 -17.09 19.65 12.87
N ALA A 133 -17.07 20.97 12.66
CA ALA A 133 -18.26 21.79 12.57
C ALA A 133 -19.17 21.39 11.39
N THR A 134 -20.50 21.47 11.56
CA THR A 134 -21.49 20.96 10.59
C THR A 134 -21.35 21.54 9.19
N GLY A 135 -21.09 22.87 9.08
CA GLY A 135 -20.90 23.53 7.77
C GLY A 135 -19.71 22.97 7.03
N VAL A 136 -18.56 22.83 7.71
CA VAL A 136 -17.32 22.27 7.15
C VAL A 136 -17.52 20.81 6.70
N ARG A 137 -18.19 19.99 7.53
CA ARG A 137 -18.48 18.58 7.16
C ARG A 137 -19.29 18.48 5.88
N ARG A 138 -20.35 19.29 5.79
CA ARG A 138 -21.25 19.27 4.62
C ARG A 138 -20.52 19.67 3.34
N GLU A 139 -19.72 20.69 3.40
CA GLU A 139 -18.90 21.16 2.27
C GLU A 139 -17.89 20.13 1.83
N ARG A 140 -17.10 19.60 2.80
CA ARG A 140 -16.10 18.57 2.56
C ARG A 140 -16.69 17.26 2.01
N SER A 141 -17.84 16.84 2.54
CA SER A 141 -18.52 15.64 2.04
C SER A 141 -18.92 15.76 0.58
N LEU A 142 -19.49 16.90 0.18
CA LEU A 142 -19.88 17.14 -1.21
C LEU A 142 -18.66 17.30 -2.13
N GLU A 143 -17.60 17.92 -1.67
CA GLU A 143 -16.33 18.04 -2.38
C GLU A 143 -15.76 16.65 -2.71
N LEU A 144 -15.57 15.80 -1.70
CA LEU A 144 -15.03 14.44 -1.88
C LEU A 144 -15.89 13.57 -2.80
N LEU A 145 -17.23 13.65 -2.67
CA LEU A 145 -18.12 12.92 -3.56
C LEU A 145 -18.01 13.40 -5.02
N ARG A 146 -17.81 14.72 -5.25
CA ARG A 146 -17.59 15.25 -6.60
C ARG A 146 -16.24 14.82 -7.17
N MET A 147 -15.16 14.91 -6.41
CA MET A 147 -13.82 14.48 -6.81
C MET A 147 -13.81 13.00 -7.24
N LEU A 148 -14.59 12.16 -6.54
CA LEU A 148 -14.71 10.74 -6.85
C LEU A 148 -15.80 10.43 -7.90
N GLY A 149 -16.39 11.46 -8.56
CA GLY A 149 -17.36 11.28 -9.65
C GLY A 149 -18.70 10.69 -9.19
N VAL A 150 -19.08 10.89 -7.92
CA VAL A 150 -20.36 10.43 -7.34
C VAL A 150 -21.15 11.54 -6.64
N GLY A 151 -20.90 12.78 -7.02
CA GLY A 151 -21.58 13.96 -6.43
C GLY A 151 -23.09 13.96 -6.61
N ASP A 152 -23.60 13.45 -7.73
CA ASP A 152 -25.02 13.28 -8.04
C ASP A 152 -25.69 12.17 -7.21
N CYS A 153 -24.91 11.35 -6.54
CA CYS A 153 -25.35 10.28 -5.66
C CYS A 153 -25.42 10.68 -4.17
N ALA A 154 -25.13 11.95 -3.83
CA ALA A 154 -24.97 12.41 -2.45
C ALA A 154 -26.15 12.04 -1.52
N ASP A 155 -27.38 12.07 -2.02
CA ASP A 155 -28.59 11.78 -1.26
C ASP A 155 -29.10 10.33 -1.45
N ARG A 156 -28.37 9.49 -2.21
CA ARG A 156 -28.72 8.08 -2.40
C ARG A 156 -28.14 7.22 -1.26
N ARG A 157 -28.87 6.13 -0.95
CA ARG A 157 -28.41 5.08 -0.01
C ARG A 157 -27.67 3.97 -0.75
N PRO A 158 -26.86 3.12 -0.09
CA PRO A 158 -26.09 2.04 -0.72
C PRO A 158 -26.91 1.18 -1.68
N GLY A 159 -28.12 0.76 -1.32
CA GLY A 159 -28.97 -0.04 -2.20
C GLY A 159 -29.46 0.65 -3.49
N GLN A 160 -29.18 1.94 -3.65
CA GLN A 160 -29.50 2.75 -4.83
C GLN A 160 -28.25 3.09 -5.67
N LEU A 161 -27.10 2.54 -5.29
CA LEU A 161 -25.79 2.76 -5.90
C LEU A 161 -25.30 1.50 -6.60
N SER A 162 -24.64 1.64 -7.75
CA SER A 162 -23.88 0.54 -8.36
C SER A 162 -22.68 0.15 -7.47
N GLY A 163 -22.09 -1.03 -7.69
CA GLY A 163 -20.92 -1.49 -6.95
C GLY A 163 -19.75 -0.50 -7.01
N GLY A 164 -19.44 0.02 -8.19
CA GLY A 164 -18.40 1.05 -8.37
C GLY A 164 -18.74 2.39 -7.70
N GLN A 165 -20.01 2.81 -7.68
CA GLN A 165 -20.44 3.99 -6.94
C GLN A 165 -20.32 3.76 -5.44
N GLN A 166 -20.71 2.59 -4.93
CA GLN A 166 -20.52 2.23 -3.52
C GLN A 166 -19.04 2.28 -3.13
N GLN A 167 -18.16 1.74 -3.96
CA GLN A 167 -16.72 1.74 -3.72
C GLN A 167 -16.15 3.16 -3.70
N ARG A 168 -16.54 4.02 -4.63
CA ARG A 168 -16.11 5.44 -4.64
C ARG A 168 -16.65 6.21 -3.43
N VAL A 169 -17.85 5.92 -2.96
CA VAL A 169 -18.38 6.45 -1.68
C VAL A 169 -17.55 5.94 -0.49
N ALA A 170 -17.17 4.65 -0.46
CA ALA A 170 -16.32 4.10 0.60
C ALA A 170 -14.93 4.79 0.65
N ILE A 171 -14.36 5.10 -0.51
CA ILE A 171 -13.12 5.88 -0.61
C ILE A 171 -13.34 7.30 -0.06
N ALA A 172 -14.45 7.98 -0.40
CA ALA A 172 -14.79 9.28 0.14
C ALA A 172 -14.90 9.28 1.68
N VAL A 173 -15.52 8.24 2.25
CA VAL A 173 -15.60 8.04 3.70
C VAL A 173 -14.22 7.91 4.33
N ALA A 174 -13.33 7.14 3.72
CA ALA A 174 -11.96 6.95 4.20
C ALA A 174 -11.13 8.23 4.15
N LEU A 175 -11.40 9.13 3.20
CA LEU A 175 -10.71 10.42 3.02
C LEU A 175 -11.29 11.57 3.85
N ALA A 176 -12.42 11.38 4.51
CA ALA A 176 -13.20 12.44 5.17
C ALA A 176 -12.39 13.26 6.20
N ASN A 177 -11.54 12.60 7.00
CA ASN A 177 -10.71 13.23 8.03
C ASN A 177 -9.33 13.68 7.54
N GLU A 178 -9.12 13.85 6.24
CA GLU A 178 -7.84 14.28 5.64
C GLU A 178 -6.65 13.41 6.10
N PRO A 179 -6.72 12.10 5.88
CA PRO A 179 -5.63 11.21 6.30
C PRO A 179 -4.35 11.47 5.51
N ARG A 180 -3.20 11.16 6.12
CA ARG A 180 -1.90 11.19 5.44
C ARG A 180 -1.74 10.03 4.46
N VAL A 181 -2.42 8.91 4.73
CA VAL A 181 -2.36 7.70 3.92
C VAL A 181 -3.73 7.04 3.81
N LEU A 182 -4.06 6.59 2.60
CA LEU A 182 -5.21 5.75 2.28
C LEU A 182 -4.71 4.33 2.06
N PHE A 183 -5.15 3.40 2.90
CA PHE A 183 -4.96 1.97 2.70
C PHE A 183 -6.22 1.36 2.06
N ALA A 184 -6.04 0.54 1.03
CA ALA A 184 -7.14 -0.13 0.34
C ALA A 184 -6.82 -1.63 0.19
N ASP A 185 -7.63 -2.48 0.80
CA ASP A 185 -7.53 -3.94 0.74
C ASP A 185 -8.47 -4.46 -0.33
N GLU A 186 -7.92 -4.94 -1.46
CA GLU A 186 -8.66 -5.47 -2.62
C GLU A 186 -9.81 -4.55 -3.08
N PRO A 187 -9.57 -3.25 -3.33
CA PRO A 187 -10.64 -2.27 -3.50
C PRO A 187 -11.53 -2.50 -4.74
N THR A 188 -11.14 -3.37 -5.64
CA THR A 188 -11.86 -3.68 -6.88
C THR A 188 -12.17 -5.16 -7.07
N GLY A 189 -11.91 -5.99 -6.06
CA GLY A 189 -12.04 -7.44 -6.16
C GLY A 189 -13.46 -7.97 -6.43
N GLU A 190 -14.49 -7.13 -6.23
CA GLU A 190 -15.91 -7.47 -6.49
C GLU A 190 -16.47 -6.74 -7.73
N LEU A 191 -15.61 -6.04 -8.52
CA LEU A 191 -16.01 -5.21 -9.64
C LEU A 191 -15.57 -5.82 -10.97
N ASP A 192 -16.29 -5.50 -12.04
CA ASP A 192 -15.84 -5.79 -13.39
C ASP A 192 -14.64 -4.93 -13.80
N THR A 193 -13.94 -5.33 -14.86
CA THR A 193 -12.71 -4.68 -15.31
C THR A 193 -12.90 -3.20 -15.65
N ALA A 194 -13.99 -2.84 -16.32
CA ALA A 194 -14.23 -1.44 -16.71
C ALA A 194 -14.46 -0.56 -15.49
N THR A 195 -15.32 -1.00 -14.57
CA THR A 195 -15.58 -0.31 -13.30
C THR A 195 -14.32 -0.23 -12.40
N SER A 196 -13.47 -1.27 -12.42
CA SER A 196 -12.19 -1.28 -11.72
C SER A 196 -11.26 -0.17 -12.19
N VAL A 197 -11.14 0.02 -13.50
CA VAL A 197 -10.33 1.11 -14.10
C VAL A 197 -10.85 2.49 -13.67
N GLU A 198 -12.18 2.69 -13.63
CA GLU A 198 -12.77 3.95 -13.14
C GLU A 198 -12.46 4.21 -11.66
N VAL A 199 -12.56 3.20 -10.80
CA VAL A 199 -12.24 3.32 -9.37
C VAL A 199 -10.77 3.65 -9.16
N PHE A 200 -9.85 2.98 -9.88
CA PHE A 200 -8.42 3.30 -9.82
C PHE A 200 -8.13 4.70 -10.38
N GLY A 201 -8.82 5.12 -11.46
CA GLY A 201 -8.74 6.48 -11.97
C GLY A 201 -9.08 7.51 -10.89
N ALA A 202 -10.21 7.35 -10.24
CA ALA A 202 -10.64 8.22 -9.14
C ALA A 202 -9.65 8.22 -7.95
N MET A 203 -9.04 7.08 -7.62
CA MET A 203 -7.99 7.01 -6.59
C MET A 203 -6.72 7.78 -7.00
N ARG A 204 -6.30 7.72 -8.28
CA ARG A 204 -5.18 8.52 -8.78
C ARG A 204 -5.48 10.02 -8.74
N ASP A 205 -6.70 10.41 -9.09
CA ASP A 205 -7.11 11.82 -9.07
C ASP A 205 -7.06 12.37 -7.65
N VAL A 206 -7.62 11.69 -6.65
CA VAL A 206 -7.53 12.14 -5.25
C VAL A 206 -6.11 12.07 -4.70
N ASN A 207 -5.27 11.10 -5.10
CA ASN A 207 -3.85 11.06 -4.74
C ASN A 207 -3.15 12.32 -5.21
N ARG A 208 -3.34 12.71 -6.48
CA ARG A 208 -2.72 13.88 -7.10
C ARG A 208 -3.26 15.20 -6.52
N GLU A 209 -4.58 15.32 -6.35
CA GLU A 209 -5.22 16.57 -5.92
C GLU A 209 -5.07 16.82 -4.42
N LEU A 210 -5.14 15.77 -3.59
CA LEU A 210 -5.03 15.87 -2.14
C LEU A 210 -3.61 15.61 -1.60
N GLY A 211 -2.70 15.10 -2.43
CA GLY A 211 -1.37 14.69 -2.01
C GLY A 211 -1.37 13.53 -1.00
N VAL A 212 -2.48 12.79 -0.89
CA VAL A 212 -2.61 11.65 0.01
C VAL A 212 -1.82 10.47 -0.54
N THR A 213 -0.98 9.84 0.30
CA THR A 213 -0.30 8.59 -0.08
C THR A 213 -1.30 7.46 -0.17
N VAL A 214 -1.22 6.61 -1.21
CA VAL A 214 -2.16 5.52 -1.43
C VAL A 214 -1.42 4.19 -1.48
N VAL A 215 -1.81 3.25 -0.63
CA VAL A 215 -1.28 1.88 -0.63
C VAL A 215 -2.42 0.92 -0.92
N VAL A 216 -2.39 0.28 -2.08
CA VAL A 216 -3.38 -0.72 -2.50
C VAL A 216 -2.79 -2.10 -2.33
N VAL A 217 -3.51 -2.98 -1.67
CA VAL A 217 -3.18 -4.42 -1.62
C VAL A 217 -4.11 -5.15 -2.57
N THR A 218 -3.54 -5.99 -3.44
CA THR A 218 -4.33 -6.79 -4.37
C THR A 218 -3.59 -8.04 -4.83
N HIS A 219 -4.35 -9.01 -5.32
CA HIS A 219 -3.82 -10.17 -6.04
C HIS A 219 -4.04 -10.06 -7.55
N ASP A 220 -4.73 -9.01 -8.02
CA ASP A 220 -5.03 -8.77 -9.44
C ASP A 220 -3.81 -8.16 -10.15
N PRO A 221 -3.18 -8.89 -11.10
CA PRO A 221 -2.04 -8.38 -11.86
C PRO A 221 -2.38 -7.14 -12.71
N SER A 222 -3.64 -6.95 -13.10
CA SER A 222 -4.05 -5.81 -13.93
C SER A 222 -3.87 -4.46 -13.23
N VAL A 223 -3.93 -4.47 -11.89
CA VAL A 223 -3.68 -3.30 -11.03
C VAL A 223 -2.26 -2.79 -11.17
N SER A 224 -1.31 -3.69 -11.45
CA SER A 224 0.09 -3.30 -11.67
C SER A 224 0.25 -2.24 -12.76
N GLY A 225 -0.60 -2.27 -13.80
CA GLY A 225 -0.62 -1.26 -14.87
C GLY A 225 -1.24 0.08 -14.48
N GLN A 226 -1.88 0.17 -13.31
CA GLN A 226 -2.60 1.34 -12.86
C GLN A 226 -1.79 2.23 -11.90
N VAL A 227 -0.63 1.77 -11.45
CA VAL A 227 0.25 2.46 -10.50
C VAL A 227 1.67 2.58 -11.03
N GLU A 228 2.41 3.58 -10.56
CA GLU A 228 3.80 3.79 -10.97
C GLU A 228 4.76 2.80 -10.31
N ARG A 229 4.45 2.33 -9.10
CA ARG A 229 5.26 1.37 -8.37
C ARG A 229 4.43 0.21 -7.85
N THR A 230 4.94 -1.00 -8.08
CA THR A 230 4.37 -2.24 -7.56
C THR A 230 5.41 -2.97 -6.73
N VAL A 231 5.05 -3.36 -5.51
CA VAL A 231 5.90 -4.13 -4.59
C VAL A 231 5.33 -5.53 -4.45
N ALA A 232 6.11 -6.55 -4.77
CA ALA A 232 5.69 -7.94 -4.63
C ALA A 232 6.08 -8.51 -3.26
N ILE A 233 5.09 -9.11 -2.56
CA ILE A 233 5.32 -9.84 -1.31
C ILE A 233 5.20 -11.34 -1.56
N ARG A 234 6.21 -12.08 -1.10
CA ARG A 234 6.25 -13.56 -1.11
C ARG A 234 6.73 -14.07 0.24
N ASP A 235 6.01 -15.02 0.81
CA ASP A 235 6.36 -15.68 2.08
C ASP A 235 6.66 -14.66 3.21
N GLY A 236 5.83 -13.62 3.33
CA GLY A 236 5.96 -12.59 4.36
C GLY A 236 7.15 -11.65 4.20
N ARG A 237 7.78 -11.57 3.02
CA ARG A 237 8.91 -10.70 2.69
C ARG A 237 8.68 -9.95 1.39
N THR A 238 9.31 -8.81 1.25
CA THR A 238 9.42 -8.10 -0.03
C THR A 238 10.34 -8.91 -0.95
N SER A 239 9.92 -9.18 -2.20
CA SER A 239 10.67 -10.00 -3.15
C SER A 239 11.17 -9.22 -4.35
N SER A 240 10.30 -8.45 -5.01
CA SER A 240 10.67 -7.59 -6.13
C SER A 240 9.84 -6.32 -6.15
N GLU A 241 10.31 -5.34 -6.90
CA GLU A 241 9.61 -4.09 -7.18
C GLU A 241 9.60 -3.84 -8.68
N VAL A 242 8.49 -3.31 -9.19
CA VAL A 242 8.38 -2.86 -10.57
C VAL A 242 8.10 -1.37 -10.56
N LEU A 243 9.02 -0.61 -11.16
CA LEU A 243 8.87 0.83 -11.38
C LEU A 243 8.42 1.07 -12.82
N ARG A 244 7.38 1.88 -12.98
CA ARG A 244 6.88 2.30 -14.30
C ARG A 244 7.11 3.78 -14.47
N ARG A 245 7.73 4.12 -15.59
CA ARG A 245 7.96 5.52 -15.98
C ARG A 245 7.42 5.72 -17.38
N THR A 246 6.77 6.84 -17.59
CA THR A 246 6.38 7.28 -18.92
C THR A 246 7.59 7.95 -19.56
N ALA A 247 8.08 7.40 -20.65
CA ALA A 247 9.12 8.00 -21.46
C ALA A 247 8.50 8.53 -22.78
N THR A 248 8.89 9.74 -23.16
CA THR A 248 8.53 10.31 -24.46
C THR A 248 9.71 10.11 -25.40
N ALA A 249 9.46 9.41 -26.52
CA ALA A 249 10.49 9.25 -27.55
C ALA A 249 10.68 10.56 -28.34
N ASP A 250 11.80 10.67 -29.05
CA ASP A 250 12.14 11.87 -29.85
C ASP A 250 11.09 12.19 -30.93
N ASN A 251 10.28 11.22 -31.32
CA ASN A 251 9.14 11.37 -32.25
C ASN A 251 7.84 11.87 -31.60
N GLY A 252 7.83 12.11 -30.29
CA GLY A 252 6.65 12.54 -29.52
C GLY A 252 5.75 11.38 -29.03
N ASP A 253 6.03 10.14 -29.37
CA ASP A 253 5.29 8.99 -28.88
C ASP A 253 5.64 8.71 -27.41
N THR A 254 4.61 8.40 -26.62
CA THR A 254 4.76 8.09 -25.20
C THR A 254 4.67 6.60 -24.99
N HIS A 255 5.67 6.00 -24.36
CA HIS A 255 5.64 4.60 -23.95
C HIS A 255 5.92 4.44 -22.46
N VAL A 256 5.32 3.42 -21.88
CA VAL A 256 5.57 3.05 -20.48
C VAL A 256 6.74 2.07 -20.46
N ILE A 257 7.82 2.46 -19.79
CA ILE A 257 8.94 1.58 -19.48
C ILE A 257 8.66 0.99 -18.10
N ALA A 258 8.69 -0.33 -17.99
CA ALA A 258 8.56 -1.06 -16.74
C ALA A 258 9.90 -1.74 -16.44
N GLU A 259 10.52 -1.41 -15.31
CA GLU A 259 11.77 -1.99 -14.83
C GLU A 259 11.50 -2.79 -13.58
N GLU A 260 11.89 -4.07 -13.57
CA GLU A 260 11.77 -4.96 -12.43
C GLU A 260 13.09 -5.02 -11.65
N TYR A 261 13.00 -4.82 -10.34
CA TYR A 261 14.12 -4.89 -9.41
C TYR A 261 13.87 -6.02 -8.41
N ALA A 262 14.86 -6.87 -8.18
CA ALA A 262 14.88 -7.76 -7.03
C ALA A 262 15.28 -6.96 -5.79
N VAL A 263 14.52 -7.08 -4.71
CA VAL A 263 14.81 -6.37 -3.47
C VAL A 263 15.81 -7.14 -2.64
N MET A 264 16.91 -6.47 -2.24
CA MET A 264 17.88 -7.01 -1.30
C MET A 264 17.48 -6.60 0.12
N ASP A 265 17.33 -7.59 1.02
CA ASP A 265 17.10 -7.29 2.43
C ASP A 265 18.37 -6.81 3.14
N ARG A 266 18.24 -6.33 4.37
CA ARG A 266 19.37 -5.81 5.16
C ARG A 266 20.44 -6.86 5.49
N ALA A 267 20.11 -8.14 5.41
CA ALA A 267 21.06 -9.23 5.56
C ALA A 267 21.80 -9.56 4.26
N GLY A 268 21.56 -8.79 3.18
CA GLY A 268 22.14 -9.01 1.86
C GLY A 268 21.51 -10.17 1.09
N ARG A 269 20.29 -10.60 1.43
CA ARG A 269 19.60 -11.68 0.73
C ARG A 269 18.72 -11.11 -0.37
N VAL A 270 18.78 -11.73 -1.55
CA VAL A 270 17.92 -11.45 -2.71
C VAL A 270 17.13 -12.71 -3.01
N GLN A 271 15.83 -12.57 -3.21
CA GLN A 271 14.99 -13.67 -3.65
C GLN A 271 14.96 -13.71 -5.18
N ILE A 272 15.60 -14.73 -5.78
CA ILE A 272 15.59 -14.90 -7.23
C ILE A 272 14.16 -15.26 -7.69
N PRO A 273 13.58 -14.55 -8.68
CA PRO A 273 12.26 -14.85 -9.22
C PRO A 273 12.15 -16.32 -9.68
N ARG A 274 10.94 -16.87 -9.56
CA ARG A 274 10.70 -18.29 -9.90
C ARG A 274 11.04 -18.60 -11.33
N ASP A 275 10.64 -17.74 -12.25
CA ASP A 275 10.83 -17.91 -13.69
C ASP A 275 12.31 -17.95 -14.05
N TYR A 276 13.15 -17.13 -13.40
CA TYR A 276 14.61 -17.14 -13.58
C TYR A 276 15.24 -18.42 -13.04
N ARG A 277 14.75 -18.91 -11.87
CA ARG A 277 15.22 -20.17 -11.30
C ARG A 277 14.89 -21.36 -12.18
N GLU A 278 13.67 -21.39 -12.76
CA GLU A 278 13.24 -22.45 -13.69
C GLU A 278 13.99 -22.36 -15.02
N ALA A 279 14.09 -21.17 -15.61
CA ALA A 279 14.80 -20.97 -16.89
C ALA A 279 16.29 -21.35 -16.83
N LEU A 280 16.93 -21.11 -15.69
CA LEU A 280 18.36 -21.39 -15.48
C LEU A 280 18.61 -22.68 -14.68
N ALA A 281 17.58 -23.48 -14.40
CA ALA A 281 17.64 -24.71 -13.58
C ALA A 281 18.38 -24.51 -12.23
N LEU A 282 18.20 -23.35 -11.59
CA LEU A 282 18.80 -23.05 -10.29
C LEU A 282 18.07 -23.85 -9.20
N THR A 283 18.77 -24.79 -8.55
CA THR A 283 18.17 -25.71 -7.55
C THR A 283 18.66 -25.41 -6.14
N ARG A 284 19.51 -26.29 -5.56
CA ARG A 284 19.92 -26.23 -4.16
C ARG A 284 21.13 -25.33 -3.91
N ARG A 285 22.07 -25.31 -4.85
CA ARG A 285 23.30 -24.53 -4.79
C ARG A 285 23.47 -23.76 -6.07
N VAL A 286 24.06 -22.58 -5.95
CA VAL A 286 24.40 -21.74 -7.07
C VAL A 286 25.85 -21.26 -6.92
N ARG A 287 26.54 -21.08 -8.03
CA ARG A 287 27.87 -20.49 -8.05
C ARG A 287 27.74 -18.99 -8.16
N LEU A 288 28.39 -18.26 -7.26
CA LEU A 288 28.49 -16.80 -7.30
C LEU A 288 29.85 -16.40 -7.83
N ALA A 289 29.91 -15.43 -8.73
CA ALA A 289 31.15 -14.78 -9.14
C ALA A 289 30.94 -13.26 -9.09
N LEU A 290 31.97 -12.56 -8.55
CA LEU A 290 32.04 -11.11 -8.53
C LEU A 290 32.75 -10.66 -9.81
N GLU A 291 32.06 -9.89 -10.63
CA GLU A 291 32.56 -9.18 -11.78
C GLU A 291 32.83 -7.70 -11.39
N PRO A 292 33.52 -6.90 -12.23
CA PRO A 292 33.86 -5.52 -11.86
C PRO A 292 32.68 -4.61 -11.50
N ASP A 293 31.49 -4.87 -12.05
CA ASP A 293 30.30 -4.02 -11.95
C ASP A 293 29.02 -4.79 -11.55
N HIS A 294 29.09 -6.14 -11.42
CA HIS A 294 27.92 -6.97 -11.06
C HIS A 294 28.31 -8.30 -10.41
N VAL A 295 27.31 -9.00 -9.88
CA VAL A 295 27.43 -10.37 -9.38
C VAL A 295 26.69 -11.31 -10.31
N THR A 296 27.36 -12.35 -10.80
CA THR A 296 26.72 -13.41 -11.59
C THR A 296 26.28 -14.56 -10.71
N ILE A 297 25.13 -15.15 -11.06
CA ILE A 297 24.57 -16.33 -10.41
C ILE A 297 24.41 -17.41 -11.47
N ARG A 298 25.04 -18.59 -11.28
CA ARG A 298 25.03 -19.69 -12.23
C ARG A 298 24.62 -21.00 -11.56
N PRO A 299 24.05 -21.96 -12.31
CA PRO A 299 23.82 -23.31 -11.78
C PRO A 299 25.11 -23.93 -11.22
N ASP A 300 24.94 -24.80 -10.22
CA ASP A 300 26.02 -25.69 -9.78
C ASP A 300 26.08 -26.83 -10.81
N ALA A 301 27.14 -26.86 -11.64
CA ALA A 301 27.36 -27.83 -12.71
C ALA A 301 27.63 -29.23 -12.17
#